data_3ef4a225d51e9b86ce03b15fe1eaf3fd
#
_entry.id   3ef4a225d51e9b86ce03b15fe1eaf3fd
#
_cell.length_a   1.000
_cell.length_b   1.000
_cell.length_c   1.000
_cell.angle_alpha   90.00
_cell.angle_beta   90.00
_cell.angle_gamma   90.00
#
_symmetry.space_group_name_H-M   'P 1'
#
loop_
_entity.id
_entity.type
_entity.pdbx_description
1 polymer ?
#
loop_
_entity_poly.entity_id
_entity_poly.type
_entity_poly.pdbx_seq_one_letter_code
_entity_poly.pdbx_strand_id
1 'polypeptide(L)' 'MKLTINGDVKEIKDGIVLSELLIIEDVEQPDMVSVQLNDEFLTKDEYPTITLKDGDQINFLYFMGGGA' A
#
# COMPACT_ATOMS: atom_id res chain seq x y z
N MET A 1 -14.01 -2.70 5.12
CA MET A 1 -12.96 -2.60 6.15
C MET A 1 -12.33 -1.22 6.16
N LYS A 2 -11.80 -0.86 7.30
CA LYS A 2 -11.13 0.44 7.43
C LYS A 2 -9.63 0.23 7.39
N LEU A 3 -8.98 0.96 6.52
CA LEU A 3 -7.53 0.95 6.41
C LEU A 3 -7.01 2.36 6.65
N THR A 4 -5.83 2.45 7.25
CA THR A 4 -5.16 3.73 7.39
C THR A 4 -4.09 3.80 6.32
N ILE A 5 -4.27 4.72 5.38
CA ILE A 5 -3.38 4.84 4.23
C ILE A 5 -2.71 6.19 4.28
N ASN A 6 -1.40 6.18 4.47
CA ASN A 6 -0.61 7.41 4.63
C ASN A 6 -1.20 8.33 5.72
N GLY A 7 -1.67 7.72 6.79
CA GLY A 7 -2.24 8.47 7.90
C GLY A 7 -3.72 8.80 7.79
N ASP A 8 -4.34 8.51 6.67
CA ASP A 8 -5.77 8.78 6.47
C ASP A 8 -6.58 7.50 6.54
N VAL A 9 -7.62 7.50 7.34
CA VAL A 9 -8.50 6.34 7.44
C VAL A 9 -9.46 6.33 6.25
N LYS A 10 -9.50 5.21 5.54
CA LYS A 10 -10.37 5.06 4.38
C LYS A 10 -11.17 3.77 4.48
N GLU A 11 -12.39 3.82 4.00
CA GLU A 11 -13.25 2.66 3.92
C GLU A 11 -12.97 1.95 2.60
N ILE A 12 -12.50 0.72 2.69
CA ILE A 12 -12.11 -0.07 1.52
C ILE A 12 -12.87 -1.40 1.55
N LYS A 13 -13.17 -1.93 0.39
CA LYS A 13 -13.85 -3.19 0.25
C LYS A 13 -13.05 -4.31 0.93
N ASP A 14 -13.75 -5.22 1.59
CA ASP A 14 -13.10 -6.37 2.24
C ASP A 14 -12.50 -7.31 1.22
N GLY A 15 -11.45 -8.00 1.63
CA GLY A 15 -10.90 -9.11 0.85
C GLY A 15 -10.00 -8.72 -0.29
N ILE A 16 -9.58 -7.48 -0.39
CA ILE A 16 -8.65 -7.11 -1.45
C ILE A 16 -7.22 -7.41 -1.03
N VAL A 17 -6.38 -7.64 -2.03
CA VAL A 17 -4.95 -7.81 -1.79
C VAL A 17 -4.24 -6.48 -1.97
N LEU A 18 -3.02 -6.39 -1.46
CA LEU A 18 -2.27 -5.14 -1.50
C LEU A 18 -2.07 -4.62 -2.93
N SER A 19 -1.80 -5.50 -3.89
CA SER A 19 -1.63 -5.06 -5.28
C SER A 19 -2.88 -4.38 -5.82
N GLU A 20 -4.04 -4.83 -5.40
CA GLU A 20 -5.29 -4.19 -5.80
C GLU A 20 -5.44 -2.82 -5.15
N LEU A 21 -4.97 -2.67 -3.92
CA LEU A 21 -5.02 -1.38 -3.24
C LEU A 21 -4.18 -0.35 -3.98
N LEU A 22 -3.04 -0.75 -4.51
CA LEU A 22 -2.21 0.17 -5.28
C LEU A 22 -2.97 0.73 -6.48
N ILE A 23 -3.79 -0.09 -7.10
CA ILE A 23 -4.62 0.35 -8.22
C ILE A 23 -5.71 1.29 -7.75
N ILE A 24 -6.37 0.95 -6.67
CA ILE A 24 -7.45 1.76 -6.09
C ILE A 24 -6.93 3.15 -5.70
N GLU A 25 -5.75 3.20 -5.13
CA GLU A 25 -5.14 4.46 -4.68
C GLU A 25 -4.42 5.19 -5.80
N ASP A 26 -4.53 4.68 -7.01
CA ASP A 26 -3.99 5.33 -8.20
C ASP A 26 -2.48 5.58 -8.08
N VAL A 27 -1.77 4.59 -7.65
CA VAL A 27 -0.32 4.66 -7.57
C VAL A 27 0.23 4.53 -8.98
N GLU A 28 0.73 5.63 -9.53
CA GLU A 28 1.12 5.67 -10.94
C GLU A 28 2.36 4.88 -11.26
N GLN A 29 3.30 4.81 -10.36
CA GLN A 29 4.55 4.11 -10.61
C GLN A 29 4.83 3.15 -9.46
N PRO A 30 4.15 2.01 -9.45
CA PRO A 30 4.32 1.06 -8.34
C PRO A 30 5.77 0.61 -8.14
N ASP A 31 6.56 0.64 -9.21
CA ASP A 31 7.96 0.26 -9.11
C ASP A 31 8.81 1.27 -8.37
N MET A 32 8.31 2.48 -8.24
CA MET A 32 9.03 3.57 -7.60
C MET A 32 8.54 3.83 -6.18
N VAL A 33 7.72 2.96 -5.68
CA VAL A 33 7.15 3.14 -4.35
C VAL A 33 7.56 1.98 -3.45
N SER A 34 7.87 2.31 -2.21
CA SER A 34 8.04 1.28 -1.19
C SER A 34 6.78 1.25 -0.35
N VAL A 35 6.30 0.07 -0.07
CA VAL A 35 5.10 -0.10 0.71
C VAL A 35 5.44 -0.67 2.07
N GLN A 36 4.94 -0.01 3.11
CA GLN A 36 4.99 -0.54 4.47
C GLN A 36 3.61 -1.00 4.88
N LEU A 37 3.54 -2.18 5.45
CA LEU A 37 2.30 -2.69 6.05
C LEU A 37 2.57 -2.91 7.53
N ASN A 38 1.87 -2.16 8.37
CA ASN A 38 2.03 -2.26 9.83
C ASN A 38 3.50 -2.15 10.25
N ASP A 39 4.18 -1.15 9.69
CA ASP A 39 5.59 -0.83 9.99
C ASP A 39 6.61 -1.80 9.43
N GLU A 40 6.20 -2.71 8.55
CA GLU A 40 7.14 -3.62 7.90
C GLU A 40 7.21 -3.32 6.42
N PHE A 41 8.42 -3.20 5.90
CA PHE A 41 8.61 -3.03 4.46
C PHE A 41 8.33 -4.33 3.73
N LEU A 42 7.65 -4.22 2.61
CA LEU A 42 7.31 -5.37 1.79
C LEU A 42 8.08 -5.33 0.48
N THR A 43 8.31 -6.49 -0.10
CA THR A 43 8.88 -6.58 -1.44
C THR A 43 7.76 -6.65 -2.46
N LYS A 44 8.07 -6.30 -3.70
CA LYS A 44 7.09 -6.34 -4.77
C LYS A 44 6.46 -7.72 -4.95
N ASP A 45 7.24 -8.75 -4.75
CA ASP A 45 6.75 -10.12 -4.88
C ASP A 45 5.65 -10.44 -3.89
N GLU A 46 5.63 -9.75 -2.78
CA GLU A 46 4.64 -9.99 -1.75
C GLU A 46 3.30 -9.30 -2.01
N TYR A 47 3.31 -8.23 -2.79
CA TYR A 47 2.11 -7.42 -2.98
C TYR A 47 0.88 -8.22 -3.40
N PRO A 48 0.96 -9.11 -4.39
CA PRO A 48 -0.23 -9.85 -4.80
C PRO A 48 -0.61 -10.98 -3.86
N THR A 49 0.19 -11.27 -2.87
CA THR A 49 -0.06 -12.37 -1.95
C THR A 49 -0.64 -11.94 -0.61
N ILE A 50 -0.61 -10.64 -0.32
CA ILE A 50 -1.04 -10.14 0.97
C ILE A 50 -2.48 -9.67 0.90
N THR A 51 -3.35 -10.33 1.65
CA THR A 51 -4.73 -9.92 1.78
C THR A 51 -4.83 -8.95 2.95
N LEU A 52 -5.38 -7.78 2.69
CA LEU A 52 -5.49 -6.73 3.69
C LEU A 52 -6.62 -7.03 4.67
N LYS A 53 -6.47 -6.52 5.88
CA LYS A 53 -7.42 -6.74 6.96
C LYS A 53 -7.87 -5.41 7.54
N ASP A 54 -9.02 -5.44 8.17
CA ASP A 54 -9.53 -4.26 8.86
C ASP A 54 -8.51 -3.78 9.88
N GLY A 55 -8.24 -2.50 9.88
CA GLY A 55 -7.29 -1.90 10.81
C GLY A 55 -5.85 -1.87 10.35
N ASP A 56 -5.55 -2.44 9.19
CA ASP A 56 -4.17 -2.40 8.69
C ASP A 56 -3.74 -0.98 8.37
N GLN A 57 -2.46 -0.72 8.59
CA GLN A 57 -1.84 0.56 8.27
C GLN A 57 -0.91 0.38 7.07
N ILE A 58 -1.17 1.12 6.03
CA ILE A 58 -0.37 1.06 4.80
C ILE A 58 0.25 2.42 4.56
N ASN A 59 1.55 2.44 4.33
CA ASN A 59 2.26 3.67 3.98
C ASN A 59 2.96 3.48 2.64
N PHE A 60 2.76 4.43 1.75
CA PHE A 60 3.45 4.45 0.46
C PHE A 60 4.57 5.48 0.54
N LEU A 61 5.79 5.02 0.35
CA LEU A 61 6.95 5.88 0.38
C LEU A 61 7.49 6.00 -1.03
N TYR A 62 7.36 7.17 -1.62
CA TYR A 62 7.80 7.41 -2.98
C TYR A 62 9.25 7.83 -2.98
N PHE A 63 10.04 7.18 -3.81
CA PHE A 63 11.39 7.59 -4.02
C PHE A 63 11.40 8.64 -5.11
N MET A 64 11.74 9.82 -4.74
CA MET A 64 11.74 10.93 -5.67
C MET A 64 13.03 10.93 -6.48
N GLY A 65 13.46 9.81 -6.76
CA GLY A 65 14.47 9.67 -7.67
C GLY A 65 15.60 10.59 -7.45
N GLY A 66 16.47 10.17 -6.95
CA GLY A 66 17.60 10.85 -6.76
C GLY A 66 17.76 12.10 -7.44
N GLY A 67 16.87 12.32 -7.90
CA GLY A 67 16.95 13.43 -8.53
C GLY A 67 17.25 14.52 -7.87
N ALA A 68 17.02 14.12 -7.15
CA ALA A 68 17.28 15.22 -6.65
C ALA A 68 18.23 15.81 -6.58
#